data_d00c776a637b86dec9f4775676a1848d
#
_entry.id   d00c776a637b86dec9f4775676a1848d
#
_cell.length_a   1.000
_cell.length_b   1.000
_cell.length_c   1.000
_cell.angle_alpha   90.00
_cell.angle_beta   90.00
_cell.angle_gamma   90.00
#
_symmetry.space_group_name_H-M   'P 1'
#
loop_
_entity.id
_entity.type
_entity.pdbx_description
1 polymer ?
#
loop_
_entity_poly.entity_id
_entity_poly.type
_entity_poly.pdbx_seq_one_letter_code
_entity_poly.pdbx_strand_id
1 'polypeptide(L)'
;MKNMKYKVLAADDEFWSRENIRNLIPWEEYSLEFLEPACDGEEVIERIAEEKPDIILTDINMPFLSGLELLQRLQNEYPEIITIAISGYDDFDKVKGVFVSGGLDYLLKPVGKEEMVKVLTKALGLLEERENTKKQDETSKLQKHKLSSFLEDSEYSALLSGKLYGQSASQTHVSSTNTFSEVATLMVKFYNITEIAEQFEHDNLQMSWNIKSRLRELTGLEENAIIFNNSNKMSEFLIVKTADAKEFRALAENILKEFPLEEYGPVSVVLHEQTI
;
A
#
# COMPACT_ATOMS: atom_id res chain seq x y z
N MET A 1 9.89 -21.09 14.69
CA MET A 1 9.18 -21.42 13.46
C MET A 1 9.69 -20.48 12.39
N LYS A 2 10.22 -20.97 11.27
CA LYS A 2 10.56 -20.12 10.12
C LYS A 2 9.25 -19.51 9.60
N ASN A 3 9.22 -18.22 9.40
CA ASN A 3 8.04 -17.55 8.86
C ASN A 3 7.92 -17.97 7.38
N MET A 4 6.94 -18.79 7.04
CA MET A 4 6.67 -19.18 5.66
C MET A 4 6.13 -17.94 4.94
N LYS A 5 6.80 -17.52 3.87
CA LYS A 5 6.56 -16.23 3.23
C LYS A 5 5.59 -16.34 2.05
N TYR A 6 5.65 -17.44 1.31
CA TYR A 6 4.85 -17.65 0.10
C TYR A 6 4.15 -18.98 0.12
N LYS A 7 3.01 -19.08 -0.55
CA LYS A 7 2.15 -20.26 -0.59
C LYS A 7 2.21 -20.93 -1.97
N VAL A 8 2.32 -22.25 -1.95
CA VAL A 8 2.37 -23.08 -3.17
C VAL A 8 1.18 -24.02 -3.19
N LEU A 9 0.37 -23.96 -4.26
CA LEU A 9 -0.72 -24.92 -4.52
C LEU A 9 -0.34 -25.78 -5.71
N ALA A 10 -0.41 -27.11 -5.56
CA ALA A 10 -0.24 -28.05 -6.65
C ALA A 10 -1.58 -28.58 -7.12
N ALA A 11 -1.74 -28.79 -8.43
CA ALA A 11 -2.92 -29.40 -9.04
C ALA A 11 -2.53 -30.52 -10.00
N ASP A 12 -3.11 -31.69 -9.82
CA ASP A 12 -2.88 -32.88 -10.63
C ASP A 12 -4.02 -33.87 -10.38
N ASP A 13 -4.59 -34.51 -11.36
CA ASP A 13 -5.69 -35.44 -11.17
C ASP A 13 -5.23 -36.80 -10.58
N GLU A 14 -3.95 -37.15 -10.74
CA GLU A 14 -3.38 -38.36 -10.19
C GLU A 14 -2.94 -38.18 -8.71
N PHE A 15 -3.54 -38.92 -7.81
CA PHE A 15 -3.21 -38.90 -6.39
C PHE A 15 -1.71 -39.07 -6.10
N TRP A 16 -1.07 -40.05 -6.74
CA TRP A 16 0.35 -40.33 -6.51
C TRP A 16 1.26 -39.22 -7.04
N SER A 17 0.87 -38.54 -8.09
CA SER A 17 1.57 -37.37 -8.63
C SER A 17 1.55 -36.23 -7.60
N ARG A 18 0.40 -35.93 -7.02
CA ARG A 18 0.27 -34.93 -5.93
C ARG A 18 1.13 -35.24 -4.73
N GLU A 19 1.13 -36.52 -4.26
CA GLU A 19 1.94 -36.95 -3.12
C GLU A 19 3.43 -36.92 -3.43
N ASN A 20 3.84 -37.24 -4.64
CA ASN A 20 5.24 -37.11 -5.07
C ASN A 20 5.71 -35.66 -5.04
N ILE A 21 4.90 -34.71 -5.54
CA ILE A 21 5.23 -33.28 -5.48
C ILE A 21 5.31 -32.82 -4.03
N ARG A 22 4.35 -33.15 -3.18
CA ARG A 22 4.32 -32.82 -1.76
C ARG A 22 5.60 -33.23 -1.03
N ASN A 23 6.10 -34.43 -1.32
CA ASN A 23 7.25 -35.03 -0.64
C ASN A 23 8.57 -34.78 -1.36
N LEU A 24 8.59 -34.07 -2.48
CA LEU A 24 9.76 -33.95 -3.34
C LEU A 24 10.88 -33.13 -2.69
N ILE A 25 10.51 -32.05 -2.00
CA ILE A 25 11.44 -31.14 -1.33
C ILE A 25 10.92 -30.77 0.08
N PRO A 26 11.79 -30.35 0.99
CA PRO A 26 11.39 -29.76 2.27
C PRO A 26 10.96 -28.29 2.07
N TRP A 27 9.71 -28.06 1.73
CA TRP A 27 9.15 -26.76 1.36
C TRP A 27 9.47 -25.64 2.38
N GLU A 28 9.41 -25.96 3.67
CA GLU A 28 9.71 -25.02 4.76
C GLU A 28 11.16 -24.49 4.72
N GLU A 29 12.12 -25.27 4.22
CA GLU A 29 13.51 -24.83 4.09
C GLU A 29 13.66 -23.69 3.07
N TYR A 30 12.75 -23.65 2.11
CA TYR A 30 12.66 -22.59 1.09
C TYR A 30 11.71 -21.45 1.49
N SER A 31 11.21 -21.44 2.74
CA SER A 31 10.23 -20.47 3.24
C SER A 31 8.89 -20.52 2.48
N LEU A 32 8.53 -21.71 2.00
CA LEU A 32 7.29 -21.98 1.27
C LEU A 32 6.32 -22.78 2.13
N GLU A 33 5.05 -22.39 2.12
CA GLU A 33 3.92 -23.14 2.64
C GLU A 33 3.31 -23.96 1.51
N PHE A 34 3.41 -25.28 1.57
CA PHE A 34 2.77 -26.16 0.61
C PHE A 34 1.34 -26.45 1.05
N LEU A 35 0.38 -25.93 0.28
CA LEU A 35 -1.05 -26.08 0.55
C LEU A 35 -1.51 -27.51 0.21
N GLU A 36 -2.71 -27.88 0.66
CA GLU A 36 -3.33 -29.13 0.24
C GLU A 36 -3.52 -29.15 -1.29
N PRO A 37 -3.01 -30.15 -2.03
CA PRO A 37 -3.11 -30.15 -3.47
C PRO A 37 -4.55 -30.26 -3.98
N ALA A 38 -4.84 -29.65 -5.10
CA ALA A 38 -6.11 -29.75 -5.81
C ALA A 38 -6.12 -30.96 -6.77
N CYS A 39 -7.29 -31.51 -7.03
CA CYS A 39 -7.43 -32.66 -7.94
C CYS A 39 -7.76 -32.26 -9.39
N ASP A 40 -8.13 -31.00 -9.64
CA ASP A 40 -8.42 -30.46 -10.97
C ASP A 40 -8.30 -28.92 -11.00
N GLY A 41 -8.47 -28.33 -12.18
CA GLY A 41 -8.36 -26.90 -12.37
C GLY A 41 -9.54 -26.09 -11.81
N GLU A 42 -10.73 -26.68 -11.69
CA GLU A 42 -11.90 -26.02 -11.11
C GLU A 42 -11.71 -25.85 -9.60
N GLU A 43 -11.23 -26.89 -8.90
CA GLU A 43 -10.89 -26.82 -7.48
C GLU A 43 -9.84 -25.74 -7.22
N VAL A 44 -8.83 -25.57 -8.09
CA VAL A 44 -7.85 -24.49 -7.98
C VAL A 44 -8.54 -23.14 -7.97
N ILE A 45 -9.43 -22.87 -8.94
CA ILE A 45 -10.13 -21.58 -9.05
C ILE A 45 -10.98 -21.28 -7.81
N GLU A 46 -11.70 -22.29 -7.31
CA GLU A 46 -12.55 -22.13 -6.11
C GLU A 46 -11.72 -21.73 -4.88
N ARG A 47 -10.50 -22.26 -4.77
CA ARG A 47 -9.65 -22.09 -3.57
C ARG A 47 -8.78 -20.83 -3.59
N ILE A 48 -8.54 -20.24 -4.76
CA ILE A 48 -7.68 -19.03 -4.89
C ILE A 48 -8.13 -17.90 -3.97
N ALA A 49 -9.44 -17.63 -3.88
CA ALA A 49 -9.96 -16.51 -3.09
C ALA A 49 -9.70 -16.65 -1.58
N GLU A 50 -9.74 -17.87 -1.05
CA GLU A 50 -9.56 -18.16 0.37
C GLU A 50 -8.09 -18.36 0.73
N GLU A 51 -7.37 -19.17 -0.04
CA GLU A 51 -6.03 -19.61 0.27
C GLU A 51 -4.95 -18.66 -0.24
N LYS A 52 -5.25 -17.91 -1.31
CA LYS A 52 -4.34 -16.91 -1.92
C LYS A 52 -2.94 -17.47 -2.18
N PRO A 53 -2.80 -18.49 -3.05
CA PRO A 53 -1.50 -19.03 -3.41
C PRO A 53 -0.69 -18.00 -4.21
N ASP A 54 0.62 -17.97 -3.96
CA ASP A 54 1.57 -17.15 -4.72
C ASP A 54 2.11 -17.88 -5.94
N ILE A 55 2.20 -19.22 -5.83
CA ILE A 55 2.71 -20.11 -6.88
C ILE A 55 1.71 -21.24 -7.09
N ILE A 56 1.37 -21.52 -8.34
CA ILE A 56 0.58 -22.69 -8.72
C ILE A 56 1.41 -23.62 -9.60
N LEU A 57 1.51 -24.89 -9.19
CA LEU A 57 2.10 -25.98 -9.97
C LEU A 57 0.94 -26.79 -10.56
N THR A 58 0.77 -26.83 -11.88
CA THR A 58 -0.39 -27.51 -12.48
C THR A 58 0.03 -28.56 -13.50
N ASP A 59 -0.56 -29.76 -13.41
CA ASP A 59 -0.51 -30.68 -14.54
C ASP A 59 -1.22 -30.08 -15.75
N ILE A 60 -0.76 -30.40 -16.95
CA ILE A 60 -1.37 -29.94 -18.21
C ILE A 60 -2.65 -30.72 -18.51
N ASN A 61 -2.65 -32.01 -18.23
CA ASN A 61 -3.71 -32.93 -18.61
C ASN A 61 -4.60 -33.25 -17.41
N MET A 62 -5.53 -32.36 -17.10
CA MET A 62 -6.53 -32.60 -16.05
C MET A 62 -7.95 -32.65 -16.63
N PRO A 63 -8.89 -33.37 -16.01
CA PRO A 63 -10.29 -33.36 -16.39
C PRO A 63 -10.94 -32.01 -16.08
N PHE A 64 -12.11 -31.76 -16.69
CA PHE A 64 -12.94 -30.56 -16.52
C PHE A 64 -12.24 -29.28 -17.01
N LEU A 65 -11.29 -28.74 -16.28
CA LEU A 65 -10.49 -27.59 -16.67
C LEU A 65 -9.02 -28.04 -16.82
N SER A 66 -8.55 -28.10 -18.07
CA SER A 66 -7.16 -28.48 -18.36
C SER A 66 -6.15 -27.47 -17.79
N GLY A 67 -4.90 -27.90 -17.53
CA GLY A 67 -3.87 -27.00 -17.04
C GLY A 67 -3.58 -25.82 -17.97
N LEU A 68 -3.67 -25.98 -19.29
CA LEU A 68 -3.51 -24.88 -20.22
C LEU A 68 -4.64 -23.84 -20.13
N GLU A 69 -5.88 -24.30 -20.01
CA GLU A 69 -7.03 -23.41 -19.81
C GLU A 69 -6.94 -22.72 -18.44
N LEU A 70 -6.53 -23.45 -17.41
CA LEU A 70 -6.24 -22.87 -16.08
C LEU A 70 -5.17 -21.78 -16.16
N LEU A 71 -4.06 -22.03 -16.82
CA LEU A 71 -2.98 -21.04 -17.02
C LEU A 71 -3.49 -19.77 -17.71
N GLN A 72 -4.27 -19.90 -18.78
CA GLN A 72 -4.86 -18.77 -19.49
C GLN A 72 -5.80 -17.96 -18.61
N ARG A 73 -6.61 -18.64 -17.80
CA ARG A 73 -7.53 -18.00 -16.89
C ARG A 73 -6.78 -17.27 -15.76
N LEU A 74 -5.76 -17.91 -15.19
CA LEU A 74 -4.93 -17.29 -14.16
C LEU A 74 -4.18 -16.05 -14.67
N GLN A 75 -3.64 -16.10 -15.89
CA GLN A 75 -2.98 -14.94 -16.50
C GLN A 75 -3.91 -13.73 -16.64
N ASN A 76 -5.20 -13.96 -16.96
CA ASN A 76 -6.15 -12.88 -17.17
C ASN A 76 -6.78 -12.35 -15.87
N GLU A 77 -7.11 -13.25 -14.94
CA GLU A 77 -7.87 -12.93 -13.73
C GLU A 77 -6.98 -12.70 -12.49
N TYR A 78 -5.81 -13.37 -12.44
CA TYR A 78 -4.89 -13.38 -11.29
C TYR A 78 -3.41 -13.26 -11.72
N PRO A 79 -3.03 -12.19 -12.44
CA PRO A 79 -1.68 -12.04 -13.01
C PRO A 79 -0.54 -11.96 -11.98
N GLU A 80 -0.87 -11.77 -10.70
CA GLU A 80 0.08 -11.81 -9.59
C GLU A 80 0.53 -13.23 -9.24
N ILE A 81 -0.25 -14.26 -9.55
CA ILE A 81 0.07 -15.65 -9.25
C ILE A 81 1.09 -16.17 -10.28
N ILE A 82 2.17 -16.73 -9.78
CA ILE A 82 3.16 -17.37 -10.65
C ILE A 82 2.72 -18.80 -10.94
N THR A 83 2.68 -19.15 -12.22
CA THR A 83 2.23 -20.47 -12.67
C THR A 83 3.36 -21.25 -13.33
N ILE A 84 3.47 -22.52 -12.96
CA ILE A 84 4.46 -23.48 -13.46
C ILE A 84 3.69 -24.73 -13.91
N ALA A 85 3.88 -25.11 -15.18
CA ALA A 85 3.24 -26.31 -15.70
C ALA A 85 4.07 -27.56 -15.40
N ILE A 86 3.40 -28.69 -15.16
CA ILE A 86 3.99 -30.02 -15.08
C ILE A 86 3.43 -30.84 -16.23
N SER A 87 4.26 -31.54 -17.00
CA SER A 87 3.79 -32.27 -18.16
C SER A 87 4.49 -33.62 -18.37
N GLY A 88 3.83 -34.55 -19.05
CA GLY A 88 4.45 -35.79 -19.53
C GLY A 88 5.30 -35.59 -20.78
N TYR A 89 6.04 -36.63 -21.18
CA TYR A 89 6.99 -36.59 -22.30
C TYR A 89 6.35 -36.30 -23.65
N ASP A 90 5.06 -36.64 -23.83
CA ASP A 90 4.37 -36.53 -25.13
C ASP A 90 3.73 -35.14 -25.38
N ASP A 91 3.93 -34.20 -24.48
CA ASP A 91 3.26 -32.90 -24.51
C ASP A 91 4.11 -31.74 -25.09
N PHE A 92 5.17 -32.05 -25.88
CA PHE A 92 6.10 -31.03 -26.39
C PHE A 92 5.39 -29.87 -27.12
N ASP A 93 4.36 -30.17 -27.89
CA ASP A 93 3.56 -29.13 -28.56
C ASP A 93 2.78 -28.25 -27.58
N LYS A 94 2.46 -28.75 -26.39
CA LYS A 94 1.77 -28.01 -25.33
C LYS A 94 2.73 -27.09 -24.55
N VAL A 95 4.01 -27.42 -24.47
CA VAL A 95 5.03 -26.58 -23.81
C VAL A 95 5.05 -25.16 -24.40
N LYS A 96 4.92 -25.03 -25.72
CA LYS A 96 4.77 -23.72 -26.37
C LYS A 96 3.50 -22.99 -25.87
N GLY A 97 2.42 -23.74 -25.68
CA GLY A 97 1.18 -23.21 -25.11
C GLY A 97 1.35 -22.65 -23.72
N VAL A 98 2.17 -23.27 -22.85
CA VAL A 98 2.44 -22.81 -21.49
C VAL A 98 3.02 -21.39 -21.48
N PHE A 99 4.03 -21.11 -22.28
CA PHE A 99 4.65 -19.78 -22.35
C PHE A 99 3.72 -18.74 -22.98
N VAL A 100 2.92 -19.12 -23.99
CA VAL A 100 1.90 -18.23 -24.56
C VAL A 100 0.80 -17.90 -23.55
N SER A 101 0.48 -18.85 -22.69
CA SER A 101 -0.54 -18.71 -21.62
C SER A 101 0.01 -18.10 -20.32
N GLY A 102 1.20 -17.52 -20.34
CA GLY A 102 1.77 -16.80 -19.20
C GLY A 102 2.44 -17.66 -18.13
N GLY A 103 2.61 -18.97 -18.37
CA GLY A 103 3.38 -19.84 -17.46
C GLY A 103 4.84 -19.40 -17.38
N LEU A 104 5.39 -19.37 -16.17
CA LEU A 104 6.79 -18.98 -15.92
C LEU A 104 7.78 -20.00 -16.48
N ASP A 105 7.45 -21.29 -16.29
CA ASP A 105 8.32 -22.39 -16.67
C ASP A 105 7.51 -23.70 -16.75
N TYR A 106 8.14 -24.80 -17.14
CA TYR A 106 7.53 -26.12 -17.12
C TYR A 106 8.51 -27.16 -16.57
N LEU A 107 7.95 -28.25 -16.01
CA LEU A 107 8.66 -29.38 -15.47
C LEU A 107 8.17 -30.67 -16.15
N LEU A 108 9.12 -31.57 -16.48
CA LEU A 108 8.76 -32.88 -17.07
C LEU A 108 8.57 -33.93 -15.97
N LYS A 109 7.51 -34.74 -16.11
CA LYS A 109 7.32 -35.93 -15.27
C LYS A 109 8.26 -37.07 -15.67
N PRO A 110 8.93 -37.77 -14.76
CA PRO A 110 8.86 -37.57 -13.29
C PRO A 110 9.68 -36.36 -12.86
N VAL A 111 9.07 -35.49 -12.05
CA VAL A 111 9.70 -34.23 -11.60
C VAL A 111 10.92 -34.52 -10.71
N GLY A 112 12.07 -34.01 -11.11
CA GLY A 112 13.30 -34.11 -10.33
C GLY A 112 13.41 -33.03 -9.25
N LYS A 113 14.03 -33.38 -8.11
CA LYS A 113 14.25 -32.42 -7.00
C LYS A 113 15.04 -31.19 -7.45
N GLU A 114 16.10 -31.37 -8.22
CA GLU A 114 16.97 -30.26 -8.68
C GLU A 114 16.22 -29.31 -9.62
N GLU A 115 15.40 -29.86 -10.51
CA GLU A 115 14.60 -29.10 -11.45
C GLU A 115 13.52 -28.28 -10.72
N MET A 116 12.83 -28.92 -9.76
CA MET A 116 11.86 -28.23 -8.91
C MET A 116 12.50 -27.06 -8.16
N VAL A 117 13.62 -27.27 -7.51
CA VAL A 117 14.31 -26.20 -6.77
C VAL A 117 14.74 -25.07 -7.68
N LYS A 118 15.25 -25.38 -8.87
CA LYS A 118 15.66 -24.36 -9.87
C LYS A 118 14.49 -23.49 -10.30
N VAL A 119 13.35 -24.07 -10.62
CA VAL A 119 12.16 -23.33 -11.06
C VAL A 119 11.55 -22.52 -9.92
N LEU A 120 11.48 -23.07 -8.72
CA LEU A 120 11.03 -22.36 -7.53
C LEU A 120 11.96 -21.18 -7.18
N THR A 121 13.27 -21.34 -7.30
CA THR A 121 14.23 -20.24 -7.07
C THR A 121 13.96 -19.06 -8.05
N LYS A 122 13.66 -19.37 -9.31
CA LYS A 122 13.28 -18.36 -10.30
C LYS A 122 11.95 -17.68 -9.92
N ALA A 123 10.94 -18.44 -9.48
CA ALA A 123 9.66 -17.92 -9.03
C ALA A 123 9.80 -17.00 -7.80
N LEU A 124 10.56 -17.44 -6.80
CA LEU A 124 10.83 -16.65 -5.60
C LEU A 124 11.54 -15.33 -5.91
N GLY A 125 12.51 -15.33 -6.82
CA GLY A 125 13.18 -14.11 -7.28
C GLY A 125 12.20 -13.09 -7.87
N LEU A 126 11.24 -13.54 -8.68
CA LEU A 126 10.20 -12.67 -9.25
C LEU A 126 9.22 -12.13 -8.18
N LEU A 127 8.84 -12.96 -7.21
CA LEU A 127 7.97 -12.50 -6.11
C LEU A 127 8.67 -11.44 -5.26
N GLU A 128 9.94 -11.63 -4.93
CA GLU A 128 10.74 -10.66 -4.16
C GLU A 128 10.95 -9.34 -4.93
N GLU A 129 11.20 -9.41 -6.23
CA GLU A 129 11.32 -8.22 -7.08
C GLU A 129 10.01 -7.43 -7.12
N ARG A 130 8.87 -8.12 -7.28
CA ARG A 130 7.54 -7.49 -7.25
C ARG A 130 7.24 -6.82 -5.91
N GLU A 131 7.56 -7.46 -4.79
CA GLU A 131 7.40 -6.85 -3.46
C GLU A 131 8.28 -5.61 -3.26
N ASN A 132 9.53 -5.68 -3.70
CA ASN A 132 10.45 -4.55 -3.60
C ASN A 132 9.98 -3.36 -4.44
N THR A 133 9.48 -3.62 -5.65
CA THR A 133 8.91 -2.58 -6.52
C THR A 133 7.66 -1.96 -5.88
N LYS A 134 6.74 -2.76 -5.33
CA LYS A 134 5.56 -2.24 -4.61
C LYS A 134 5.95 -1.35 -3.43
N LYS A 135 6.91 -1.77 -2.61
CA LYS A 135 7.42 -0.98 -1.48
C LYS A 135 8.06 0.34 -1.92
N GLN A 136 8.82 0.33 -3.03
CA GLN A 136 9.42 1.54 -3.60
C GLN A 136 8.36 2.50 -4.13
N ASP A 137 7.33 1.99 -4.82
CA ASP A 137 6.23 2.80 -5.33
C ASP A 137 5.41 3.43 -4.20
N GLU A 138 5.12 2.69 -3.14
CA GLU A 138 4.42 3.21 -1.95
C GLU A 138 5.25 4.29 -1.25
N THR A 139 6.55 4.05 -1.08
CA THR A 139 7.47 5.02 -0.50
C THR A 139 7.55 6.29 -1.35
N SER A 140 7.66 6.14 -2.67
CA SER A 140 7.70 7.25 -3.62
C SER A 140 6.39 8.06 -3.64
N LYS A 141 5.24 7.39 -3.58
CA LYS A 141 3.92 8.05 -3.48
C LYS A 141 3.81 8.83 -2.17
N LEU A 142 4.24 8.23 -1.05
CA LEU A 142 4.22 8.88 0.25
C LEU A 142 5.14 10.12 0.27
N GLN A 143 6.35 10.04 -0.29
CA GLN A 143 7.26 11.16 -0.40
C GLN A 143 6.69 12.30 -1.27
N LYS A 144 6.10 11.97 -2.42
CA LYS A 144 5.42 12.95 -3.28
C LYS A 144 4.28 13.64 -2.54
N HIS A 145 3.48 12.89 -1.78
CA HIS A 145 2.36 13.43 -1.03
C HIS A 145 2.83 14.36 0.12
N LYS A 146 3.92 14.00 0.82
CA LYS A 146 4.53 14.86 1.84
C LYS A 146 5.07 16.16 1.23
N LEU A 147 5.73 16.07 0.10
CA LEU A 147 6.26 17.24 -0.61
C LEU A 147 5.13 18.16 -1.10
N SER A 148 4.08 17.61 -1.70
CA SER A 148 2.89 18.39 -2.09
C SER A 148 2.29 19.12 -0.91
N SER A 149 2.08 18.42 0.21
CA SER A 149 1.55 19.03 1.45
C SER A 149 2.42 20.16 2.00
N PHE A 150 3.74 20.07 1.86
CA PHE A 150 4.65 21.13 2.28
C PHE A 150 4.60 22.36 1.35
N LEU A 151 4.48 22.16 0.06
CA LEU A 151 4.29 23.26 -0.91
C LEU A 151 2.99 24.01 -0.62
N GLU A 152 1.91 23.30 -0.35
CA GLU A 152 0.64 23.88 0.07
C GLU A 152 0.79 24.71 1.36
N ASP A 153 1.51 24.19 2.36
CA ASP A 153 1.83 24.92 3.60
C ASP A 153 2.52 26.26 3.32
N SER A 154 3.46 26.27 2.39
CA SER A 154 4.18 27.48 1.98
C SER A 154 3.26 28.49 1.29
N GLU A 155 2.37 28.03 0.40
CA GLU A 155 1.40 28.87 -0.31
C GLU A 155 0.39 29.48 0.66
N TYR A 156 -0.21 28.69 1.56
CA TYR A 156 -1.14 29.20 2.57
C TYR A 156 -0.48 30.16 3.54
N SER A 157 0.76 29.89 3.95
CA SER A 157 1.53 30.79 4.82
C SER A 157 1.84 32.12 4.14
N ALA A 158 2.10 32.11 2.84
CA ALA A 158 2.32 33.31 2.05
C ALA A 158 1.04 34.14 1.88
N LEU A 159 -0.11 33.48 1.68
CA LEU A 159 -1.42 34.13 1.65
C LEU A 159 -1.72 34.84 2.98
N LEU A 160 -1.54 34.17 4.11
CA LEU A 160 -1.78 34.77 5.42
C LEU A 160 -0.85 35.94 5.73
N SER A 161 0.39 35.90 5.26
CA SER A 161 1.35 36.99 5.49
C SER A 161 1.16 38.20 4.56
N GLY A 162 0.15 38.16 3.68
CA GLY A 162 -0.13 39.23 2.73
C GLY A 162 0.92 39.38 1.61
N LYS A 163 1.86 38.46 1.50
CA LYS A 163 2.94 38.54 0.50
C LYS A 163 2.49 38.29 -0.94
N LEU A 164 1.29 37.74 -1.14
CA LEU A 164 0.72 37.46 -2.47
C LEU A 164 -0.25 38.54 -2.98
N TYR A 165 -0.43 39.64 -2.26
CA TYR A 165 -1.18 40.78 -2.76
C TYR A 165 -0.40 41.47 -3.91
N GLY A 166 -0.70 41.09 -5.15
CA GLY A 166 -0.14 41.75 -6.34
C GLY A 166 0.29 40.84 -7.49
N GLN A 167 0.36 39.56 -7.32
CA GLN A 167 0.54 38.64 -8.45
C GLN A 167 -0.79 37.92 -8.68
N SER A 168 -1.26 37.98 -9.92
CA SER A 168 -2.54 37.43 -10.38
C SER A 168 -2.78 36.06 -9.77
N ALA A 169 -3.91 35.89 -9.10
CA ALA A 169 -4.43 34.60 -8.55
C ALA A 169 -4.64 33.49 -9.61
N SER A 170 -4.18 33.72 -10.84
CA SER A 170 -4.37 32.85 -12.00
C SER A 170 -3.31 31.73 -12.17
N GLN A 171 -2.33 31.61 -11.27
CA GLN A 171 -1.31 30.56 -11.35
C GLN A 171 -1.10 29.74 -10.07
N THR A 172 -1.84 30.00 -9.02
CA THR A 172 -1.83 29.11 -7.85
C THR A 172 -2.75 27.93 -8.13
N HIS A 173 -2.22 26.73 -7.99
CA HIS A 173 -2.97 25.44 -8.02
C HIS A 173 -3.97 25.31 -6.85
N VAL A 174 -4.45 26.40 -6.30
CA VAL A 174 -5.64 26.43 -5.47
C VAL A 174 -6.82 26.25 -6.40
N SER A 175 -7.10 24.99 -6.72
CA SER A 175 -8.37 24.58 -7.33
C SER A 175 -9.48 24.78 -6.30
N SER A 176 -9.76 26.05 -5.98
CA SER A 176 -10.79 26.38 -5.03
C SER A 176 -11.78 27.33 -5.66
N THR A 177 -12.89 26.76 -5.98
CA THR A 177 -14.18 27.41 -6.15
C THR A 177 -14.77 27.90 -4.81
N ASN A 178 -13.99 27.97 -3.73
CA ASN A 178 -14.46 28.40 -2.42
C ASN A 178 -14.08 29.86 -2.17
N THR A 179 -14.96 30.78 -2.58
CA THR A 179 -15.00 32.13 -2.04
C THR A 179 -15.57 32.05 -0.62
N PHE A 180 -14.67 32.07 0.38
CA PHE A 180 -15.08 32.10 1.79
C PHE A 180 -15.62 33.50 2.12
N SER A 181 -16.88 33.61 2.49
CA SER A 181 -17.47 34.86 2.98
C SER A 181 -17.24 35.07 4.48
N GLU A 182 -17.04 33.99 5.24
CA GLU A 182 -16.71 34.00 6.66
C GLU A 182 -15.80 32.82 6.95
N VAL A 183 -14.61 33.09 7.49
CA VAL A 183 -13.60 32.08 7.78
C VAL A 183 -13.16 32.21 9.23
N ALA A 184 -13.30 31.14 9.98
CA ALA A 184 -12.67 31.05 11.29
C ALA A 184 -11.35 30.30 11.20
N THR A 185 -10.36 30.73 11.96
CA THR A 185 -9.02 30.12 12.01
C THR A 185 -8.70 29.69 13.44
N LEU A 186 -8.33 28.43 13.58
CA LEU A 186 -7.82 27.86 14.83
C LEU A 186 -6.32 27.67 14.66
N MET A 187 -5.52 28.25 15.55
CA MET A 187 -4.08 28.04 15.59
C MET A 187 -3.71 27.10 16.75
N VAL A 188 -3.04 26.01 16.43
CA VAL A 188 -2.45 25.09 17.40
C VAL A 188 -0.95 25.36 17.46
N LYS A 189 -0.45 25.75 18.62
CA LYS A 189 0.94 26.09 18.84
C LYS A 189 1.62 25.06 19.74
N PHE A 190 2.73 24.52 19.28
CA PHE A 190 3.58 23.58 19.99
C PHE A 190 4.73 24.31 20.67
N TYR A 191 4.97 24.08 21.95
CA TYR A 191 6.05 24.72 22.68
C TYR A 191 7.38 23.96 22.59
N ASN A 192 7.31 22.64 22.40
CA ASN A 192 8.47 21.75 22.35
C ASN A 192 8.81 21.29 20.91
N ILE A 193 8.63 22.17 19.93
CA ILE A 193 8.78 21.78 18.51
C ILE A 193 10.19 21.24 18.19
N THR A 194 11.22 21.71 18.89
CA THR A 194 12.58 21.23 18.71
C THR A 194 12.74 19.78 19.20
N GLU A 195 12.19 19.45 20.38
CA GLU A 195 12.20 18.10 20.93
C GLU A 195 11.38 17.13 20.05
N ILE A 196 10.26 17.62 19.51
CA ILE A 196 9.45 16.85 18.56
C ILE A 196 10.27 16.60 17.27
N ALA A 197 10.98 17.61 16.76
CA ALA A 197 11.80 17.45 15.55
C ALA A 197 12.92 16.42 15.73
N GLU A 198 13.52 16.32 16.92
CA GLU A 198 14.52 15.30 17.26
C GLU A 198 13.94 13.87 17.15
N GLN A 199 12.69 13.66 17.54
CA GLN A 199 12.03 12.34 17.41
C GLN A 199 11.88 11.92 15.95
N PHE A 200 11.83 12.87 15.02
CA PHE A 200 11.74 12.63 13.59
C PHE A 200 13.11 12.79 12.88
N GLU A 201 14.23 12.66 13.61
CA GLU A 201 15.59 12.81 13.07
C GLU A 201 15.78 14.12 12.30
N HIS A 202 15.09 15.18 12.71
CA HIS A 202 15.02 16.50 12.05
C HIS A 202 14.40 16.49 10.64
N ASP A 203 13.67 15.43 10.26
CA ASP A 203 12.82 15.42 9.08
C ASP A 203 11.54 16.26 9.31
N ASN A 204 11.64 17.54 8.98
CA ASN A 204 10.55 18.49 9.17
C ASN A 204 9.31 18.17 8.31
N LEU A 205 9.50 17.52 7.16
CA LEU A 205 8.38 17.07 6.30
C LEU A 205 7.61 15.96 6.98
N GLN A 206 8.31 14.98 7.53
CA GLN A 206 7.74 13.87 8.27
C GLN A 206 7.01 14.35 9.52
N MET A 207 7.65 15.22 10.30
CA MET A 207 7.07 15.83 11.50
C MET A 207 5.79 16.58 11.18
N SER A 208 5.81 17.49 10.22
CA SER A 208 4.63 18.28 9.81
C SER A 208 3.50 17.39 9.32
N TRP A 209 3.81 16.37 8.53
CA TRP A 209 2.86 15.38 8.06
C TRP A 209 2.16 14.65 9.21
N ASN A 210 2.92 14.14 10.18
CA ASN A 210 2.37 13.39 11.31
C ASN A 210 1.47 14.27 12.18
N ILE A 211 1.90 15.49 12.49
CA ILE A 211 1.09 16.43 13.28
C ILE A 211 -0.20 16.76 12.54
N LYS A 212 -0.15 17.06 11.25
CA LYS A 212 -1.36 17.34 10.44
C LYS A 212 -2.30 16.16 10.37
N SER A 213 -1.77 14.95 10.20
CA SER A 213 -2.57 13.72 10.18
C SER A 213 -3.29 13.53 11.52
N ARG A 214 -2.58 13.74 12.62
CA ARG A 214 -3.17 13.64 13.97
C ARG A 214 -4.24 14.70 14.23
N LEU A 215 -3.99 15.93 13.79
CA LEU A 215 -5.00 17.00 13.89
C LEU A 215 -6.26 16.66 13.06
N ARG A 216 -6.11 16.07 11.87
CA ARG A 216 -7.27 15.62 11.06
C ARG A 216 -8.07 14.54 11.77
N GLU A 217 -7.43 13.53 12.33
CA GLU A 217 -8.10 12.47 13.09
C GLU A 217 -8.91 13.03 14.25
N LEU A 218 -8.31 13.90 15.06
CA LEU A 218 -8.94 14.47 16.25
C LEU A 218 -10.09 15.42 15.92
N THR A 219 -9.99 16.10 14.80
CA THR A 219 -10.97 17.10 14.41
C THR A 219 -12.14 16.52 13.61
N GLY A 220 -12.01 15.27 13.10
CA GLY A 220 -13.02 14.67 12.23
C GLY A 220 -13.28 15.51 10.99
N LEU A 221 -12.35 16.39 10.61
CA LEU A 221 -12.52 17.32 9.52
C LEU A 221 -12.31 16.59 8.19
N GLU A 222 -13.41 16.35 7.49
CA GLU A 222 -13.41 15.91 6.11
C GLU A 222 -13.15 17.09 5.16
N GLU A 223 -13.29 16.94 3.88
CA GLU A 223 -12.86 17.73 2.72
C GLU A 223 -12.99 19.28 2.80
N ASN A 224 -13.67 19.84 3.79
CA ASN A 224 -13.97 21.28 3.88
C ASN A 224 -13.04 22.08 4.81
N ALA A 225 -11.99 21.47 5.35
CA ALA A 225 -11.04 22.15 6.21
C ALA A 225 -9.62 22.08 5.66
N ILE A 226 -8.91 23.19 5.75
CA ILE A 226 -7.50 23.29 5.38
C ILE A 226 -6.69 23.22 6.67
N ILE A 227 -5.77 22.28 6.77
CA ILE A 227 -4.81 22.19 7.88
C ILE A 227 -3.41 22.34 7.29
N PHE A 228 -2.70 23.37 7.72
CA PHE A 228 -1.34 23.64 7.25
C PHE A 228 -0.42 24.09 8.35
N ASN A 229 0.89 23.86 8.17
CA ASN A 229 1.92 24.36 9.04
C ASN A 229 2.35 25.76 8.60
N ASN A 230 2.53 26.69 9.54
CA ASN A 230 3.04 28.02 9.23
C ASN A 230 4.52 27.94 8.84
N SER A 231 4.84 28.09 7.57
CA SER A 231 6.21 27.98 7.05
C SER A 231 7.19 28.99 7.66
N ASN A 232 6.70 30.07 8.21
CA ASN A 232 7.52 31.08 8.90
C ASN A 232 7.72 30.73 10.40
N LYS A 233 6.88 29.84 10.94
CA LYS A 233 6.90 29.44 12.35
C LYS A 233 6.47 27.98 12.48
N MET A 234 7.40 27.07 12.34
CA MET A 234 7.17 25.62 12.32
C MET A 234 6.39 25.09 13.54
N SER A 235 6.37 25.83 14.63
CA SER A 235 5.61 25.48 15.83
C SER A 235 4.12 25.81 15.74
N GLU A 236 3.64 26.44 14.67
CA GLU A 236 2.27 26.89 14.51
C GLU A 236 1.58 26.13 13.37
N PHE A 237 0.49 25.43 13.70
CA PHE A 237 -0.38 24.76 12.75
C PHE A 237 -1.73 25.48 12.72
N LEU A 238 -2.25 25.73 11.53
CA LEU A 238 -3.49 26.45 11.34
C LEU A 238 -4.54 25.52 10.75
N ILE A 239 -5.75 25.62 11.29
CA ILE A 239 -6.94 24.95 10.80
C ILE A 239 -7.88 26.06 10.35
N VAL A 240 -8.20 26.06 9.07
CA VAL A 240 -9.07 27.05 8.42
C VAL A 240 -10.30 26.34 7.89
N LYS A 241 -11.48 26.76 8.32
CA LYS A 241 -12.75 26.18 7.89
C LYS A 241 -13.84 27.26 7.91
N THR A 242 -14.85 27.07 7.09
CA THR A 242 -16.13 27.79 7.21
C THR A 242 -16.96 27.09 8.29
N ALA A 243 -17.05 27.67 9.47
CA ALA A 243 -17.85 27.12 10.57
C ALA A 243 -18.23 28.22 11.56
N ASP A 244 -19.28 27.99 12.37
CA ASP A 244 -19.65 28.93 13.42
C ASP A 244 -18.69 28.88 14.62
N ALA A 245 -18.69 29.93 15.42
CA ALA A 245 -17.83 30.06 16.61
C ALA A 245 -18.00 28.94 17.64
N LYS A 246 -19.19 28.32 17.74
CA LYS A 246 -19.45 27.23 18.68
C LYS A 246 -18.76 25.94 18.22
N GLU A 247 -18.83 25.64 16.92
CA GLU A 247 -18.20 24.50 16.32
C GLU A 247 -16.67 24.56 16.49
N PHE A 248 -16.07 25.75 16.23
CA PHE A 248 -14.63 25.96 16.44
C PHE A 248 -14.19 25.89 17.90
N ARG A 249 -15.04 26.35 18.84
CA ARG A 249 -14.74 26.23 20.26
C ARG A 249 -14.77 24.77 20.71
N ALA A 250 -15.76 24.00 20.29
CA ALA A 250 -15.82 22.57 20.57
C ALA A 250 -14.62 21.83 19.98
N LEU A 251 -14.17 22.20 18.78
CA LEU A 251 -12.99 21.67 18.14
C LEU A 251 -11.71 21.97 18.94
N ALA A 252 -11.55 23.20 19.40
CA ALA A 252 -10.42 23.61 20.24
C ALA A 252 -10.37 22.83 21.57
N GLU A 253 -11.52 22.66 22.23
CA GLU A 253 -11.64 21.88 23.45
C GLU A 253 -11.30 20.40 23.21
N ASN A 254 -11.72 19.82 22.10
CA ASN A 254 -11.40 18.45 21.73
C ASN A 254 -9.90 18.26 21.50
N ILE A 255 -9.27 19.18 20.75
CA ILE A 255 -7.81 19.14 20.54
C ILE A 255 -7.07 19.20 21.89
N LEU A 256 -7.43 20.14 22.76
CA LEU A 256 -6.78 20.28 24.07
C LEU A 256 -6.94 19.05 24.97
N LYS A 257 -8.05 18.32 24.83
CA LYS A 257 -8.37 17.15 25.65
C LYS A 257 -7.74 15.86 25.13
N GLU A 258 -7.78 15.65 23.81
CA GLU A 258 -7.47 14.35 23.18
C GLU A 258 -6.09 14.35 22.50
N PHE A 259 -5.42 15.51 22.38
CA PHE A 259 -4.09 15.54 21.75
C PHE A 259 -3.06 14.83 22.66
N PRO A 260 -2.21 13.93 22.12
CA PRO A 260 -1.29 13.14 22.93
C PRO A 260 -0.13 13.98 23.46
N LEU A 261 -0.34 14.66 24.59
CA LEU A 261 0.63 15.54 25.25
C LEU A 261 1.90 14.81 25.70
N GLU A 262 1.82 13.50 25.96
CA GLU A 262 2.98 12.66 26.29
C GLU A 262 3.95 12.53 25.13
N GLU A 263 3.44 12.53 23.90
CA GLU A 263 4.22 12.39 22.67
C GLU A 263 4.70 13.74 22.13
N TYR A 264 3.82 14.76 22.14
CA TYR A 264 4.09 16.05 21.47
C TYR A 264 4.31 17.22 22.46
N GLY A 265 4.25 16.95 23.75
CA GLY A 265 4.41 18.01 24.77
C GLY A 265 3.22 19.00 24.82
N PRO A 266 3.38 20.09 25.58
CA PRO A 266 2.31 21.05 25.79
C PRO A 266 1.98 21.84 24.52
N VAL A 267 0.68 22.00 24.27
CA VAL A 267 0.13 22.78 23.16
C VAL A 267 -0.77 23.90 23.69
N SER A 268 -0.89 24.97 22.93
CA SER A 268 -1.95 25.97 23.12
C SER A 268 -2.80 26.07 21.85
N VAL A 269 -4.08 26.34 22.03
CA VAL A 269 -5.03 26.53 20.95
C VAL A 269 -5.58 27.94 21.01
N VAL A 270 -5.44 28.70 19.92
CA VAL A 270 -5.91 30.07 19.83
C VAL A 270 -6.97 30.13 18.72
N LEU A 271 -8.15 30.60 19.09
CA LEU A 271 -9.24 30.85 18.17
C LEU A 271 -9.15 32.30 17.67
N HIS A 272 -9.15 32.48 16.37
CA HIS A 272 -9.22 33.80 15.73
C HIS A 272 -10.45 33.86 14.82
N GLU A 273 -11.39 34.72 15.17
CA GLU A 273 -12.57 35.01 14.37
C GLU A 273 -12.31 36.27 13.55
N GLN A 274 -12.25 36.17 12.24
CA GLN A 274 -12.27 37.33 11.33
C GLN A 274 -13.52 37.27 10.46
N THR A 275 -14.33 38.34 10.56
CA THR A 275 -15.33 38.66 9.55
C THR A 275 -14.61 39.44 8.47
N ILE A 276 -14.50 38.89 7.27
CA ILE A 276 -13.92 39.56 6.09
C ILE A 276 -15.02 40.27 5.34
#